data_35743cf7f48d1672c8ec6a940ce372a6
#
_entry.id   35743cf7f48d1672c8ec6a940ce372a6
#
_cell.length_a   1.000
_cell.length_b   1.000
_cell.length_c   1.000
_cell.angle_alpha   90.00
_cell.angle_beta   90.00
_cell.angle_gamma   90.00
#
_symmetry.space_group_name_H-M   'P 1'
#
loop_
_entity.id
_entity.type
_entity.pdbx_description
1 polymer ?
#
loop_
_entity_poly.entity_id
_entity_poly.type
_entity_poly.pdbx_seq_one_letter_code
_entity_poly.pdbx_strand_id
1 'polypeptide(L)'
;PDHSTVSQLRRRKPSFRKVFRRLFEEVVHQCVEKGLVSGRVVGTDSTHVRANASRTSEELVEVVEEAGVYWEKLDTYEEEGLERLAAQIGKRRKKRVKQIKRDNRRTHKRISRTDPEAGHLKRPGKPEGPHYLSHQAVDSDYGIIVGQTVTPGDVNDSAPYLDLMEYVHTNVVPIQIATADAAYDFPLAHRVLGDLGIDFFVRPQKTAVRANTQFTRDDFRYDEVSNVYLCPGEKELRLRRLARSASGLFWEYQANKRDCAACPLHDKCLSENDRRGARKVSVSYFTADRRRNLERRCSPEYREALKLRQIWCEGTFAAQKREHNLTRVLRRGIEAAEDHCLLSAAVMNLKRMIKYTD
;
A
#
# COMPACT_ATOMS: atom_id res chain seq x y z
N PRO A 1 2.76 -38.52 -18.39
CA PRO A 1 3.69 -37.45 -18.72
C PRO A 1 4.60 -37.20 -17.51
N ASP A 2 5.89 -37.15 -17.75
CA ASP A 2 6.90 -36.85 -16.75
C ASP A 2 6.80 -35.37 -16.29
N HIS A 3 7.27 -35.08 -15.06
CA HIS A 3 7.35 -33.71 -14.52
C HIS A 3 8.09 -32.74 -15.46
N SER A 4 9.03 -33.23 -16.26
CA SER A 4 9.74 -32.46 -17.30
C SER A 4 8.81 -32.02 -18.44
N THR A 5 7.79 -32.80 -18.79
CA THR A 5 6.82 -32.50 -19.84
C THR A 5 6.03 -31.21 -19.52
N VAL A 6 5.51 -31.13 -18.27
CA VAL A 6 4.78 -29.93 -17.82
C VAL A 6 5.70 -28.71 -17.81
N SER A 7 6.93 -28.87 -17.32
CA SER A 7 7.94 -27.80 -17.32
C SER A 7 8.30 -27.32 -18.72
N GLN A 8 8.41 -28.22 -19.70
CA GLN A 8 8.69 -27.89 -21.10
C GLN A 8 7.50 -27.24 -21.80
N LEU A 9 6.26 -27.70 -21.55
CA LEU A 9 5.05 -27.09 -22.08
C LEU A 9 4.91 -25.62 -21.63
N ARG A 10 5.16 -25.36 -20.35
CA ARG A 10 5.17 -23.98 -19.78
C ARG A 10 6.16 -23.06 -20.49
N ARG A 11 7.30 -23.57 -20.90
CA ARG A 11 8.35 -22.79 -21.59
C ARG A 11 8.05 -22.57 -23.08
N ARG A 12 7.41 -23.52 -23.74
CA ARG A 12 7.26 -23.54 -25.20
C ARG A 12 5.94 -22.97 -25.71
N LYS A 13 4.86 -22.98 -24.90
CA LYS A 13 3.53 -22.54 -25.35
C LYS A 13 3.09 -21.27 -24.61
N PRO A 14 2.98 -20.12 -25.30
CA PRO A 14 2.49 -18.86 -24.71
C PRO A 14 1.08 -18.98 -24.09
N SER A 15 0.23 -19.89 -24.64
CA SER A 15 -1.10 -20.15 -24.10
C SER A 15 -1.10 -20.72 -22.68
N PHE A 16 0.02 -21.30 -22.22
CA PHE A 16 0.18 -21.81 -20.85
C PHE A 16 0.47 -20.71 -19.83
N ARG A 17 0.83 -19.50 -20.23
CA ARG A 17 1.16 -18.39 -19.33
C ARG A 17 -0.01 -17.98 -18.44
N LYS A 18 -1.25 -18.08 -18.94
CA LYS A 18 -2.48 -17.71 -18.22
C LYS A 18 -3.16 -18.89 -17.50
N VAL A 19 -2.65 -20.12 -17.65
CA VAL A 19 -3.31 -21.32 -17.10
C VAL A 19 -3.34 -21.30 -15.58
N PHE A 20 -2.25 -20.87 -14.93
CA PHE A 20 -2.17 -20.88 -13.46
C PHE A 20 -3.04 -19.81 -12.82
N ARG A 21 -3.19 -18.66 -13.48
CA ARG A 21 -4.14 -17.64 -13.03
C ARG A 21 -5.57 -18.16 -13.14
N ARG A 22 -5.94 -18.77 -14.28
CA ARG A 22 -7.28 -19.37 -14.45
C ARG A 22 -7.53 -20.51 -13.45
N LEU A 23 -6.52 -21.36 -13.20
CA LEU A 23 -6.63 -22.42 -12.20
C LEU A 23 -6.86 -21.83 -10.79
N PHE A 24 -6.13 -20.80 -10.42
CA PHE A 24 -6.34 -20.11 -9.14
C PHE A 24 -7.73 -19.50 -9.05
N GLU A 25 -8.16 -18.79 -10.08
CA GLU A 25 -9.49 -18.15 -10.16
C GLU A 25 -10.62 -19.20 -10.07
N GLU A 26 -10.48 -20.33 -10.77
CA GLU A 26 -11.42 -21.44 -10.71
C GLU A 26 -11.52 -22.04 -9.32
N VAL A 27 -10.39 -22.29 -8.65
CA VAL A 27 -10.38 -22.78 -7.25
C VAL A 27 -11.02 -21.77 -6.31
N VAL A 28 -10.79 -20.47 -6.49
CA VAL A 28 -11.44 -19.43 -5.69
C VAL A 28 -12.95 -19.45 -5.93
N HIS A 29 -13.39 -19.55 -7.17
CA HIS A 29 -14.81 -19.63 -7.53
C HIS A 29 -15.49 -20.81 -6.85
N GLN A 30 -14.88 -22.00 -6.87
CA GLN A 30 -15.39 -23.17 -6.16
C GLN A 30 -15.47 -22.96 -4.65
N CYS A 31 -14.51 -22.24 -4.05
CA CYS A 31 -14.58 -21.87 -2.62
C CYS A 31 -15.74 -20.92 -2.32
N VAL A 32 -16.03 -19.97 -3.24
CA VAL A 32 -17.20 -19.07 -3.13
C VAL A 32 -18.51 -19.86 -3.24
N GLU A 33 -18.65 -20.74 -4.22
CA GLU A 33 -19.84 -21.59 -4.40
C GLU A 33 -20.12 -22.49 -3.20
N LYS A 34 -19.06 -22.96 -2.52
CA LYS A 34 -19.18 -23.76 -1.28
C LYS A 34 -19.42 -22.93 -0.02
N GLY A 35 -19.58 -21.62 -0.11
CA GLY A 35 -19.82 -20.73 1.02
C GLY A 35 -18.59 -20.53 1.94
N LEU A 36 -17.37 -20.80 1.44
CA LEU A 36 -16.14 -20.64 2.21
C LEU A 36 -15.55 -19.22 2.12
N VAL A 37 -16.21 -18.33 1.39
CA VAL A 37 -15.80 -16.92 1.20
C VAL A 37 -17.01 -16.05 1.43
N SER A 38 -16.93 -15.13 2.38
CA SER A 38 -18.04 -14.23 2.72
C SER A 38 -17.81 -12.77 2.34
N GLY A 39 -16.54 -12.35 2.21
CA GLY A 39 -16.17 -10.95 2.06
C GLY A 39 -16.34 -10.11 3.33
N ARG A 40 -16.74 -10.72 4.46
CA ARG A 40 -16.95 -10.01 5.73
C ARG A 40 -15.70 -9.28 6.20
N VAL A 41 -14.57 -9.97 6.24
CA VAL A 41 -13.27 -9.38 6.55
C VAL A 41 -12.22 -9.95 5.60
N VAL A 42 -11.64 -9.09 4.78
CA VAL A 42 -10.54 -9.46 3.88
C VAL A 42 -9.24 -8.80 4.35
N GLY A 43 -8.29 -9.63 4.76
CA GLY A 43 -6.97 -9.19 5.19
C GLY A 43 -5.98 -9.18 4.02
N THR A 44 -5.09 -8.19 3.99
CA THR A 44 -4.00 -8.11 3.00
C THR A 44 -2.65 -8.07 3.68
N ASP A 45 -1.70 -8.78 3.11
CA ASP A 45 -0.30 -8.76 3.51
C ASP A 45 0.61 -9.11 2.33
N SER A 46 1.90 -8.88 2.49
CA SER A 46 2.92 -9.23 1.51
C SER A 46 4.05 -10.05 2.13
N THR A 47 4.68 -10.88 1.30
CA THR A 47 5.90 -11.57 1.70
C THR A 47 6.94 -11.54 0.59
N HIS A 48 8.21 -11.44 1.00
CA HIS A 48 9.32 -11.52 0.07
C HIS A 48 9.61 -12.97 -0.32
N VAL A 49 9.87 -13.17 -1.60
CA VAL A 49 10.28 -14.45 -2.20
C VAL A 49 11.59 -14.22 -2.93
N ARG A 50 12.63 -14.96 -2.58
CA ARG A 50 13.95 -14.79 -3.18
C ARG A 50 13.91 -15.16 -4.67
N ALA A 51 14.44 -14.30 -5.52
CA ALA A 51 14.59 -14.58 -6.95
C ALA A 51 15.67 -15.64 -7.22
N ASN A 52 15.61 -16.27 -8.39
CA ASN A 52 16.64 -17.21 -8.84
C ASN A 52 17.84 -16.45 -9.43
N ALA A 53 18.38 -15.52 -8.66
CA ALA A 53 19.52 -14.68 -9.01
C ALA A 53 20.47 -14.54 -7.83
N SER A 54 21.74 -14.27 -8.12
CA SER A 54 22.75 -13.96 -7.13
C SER A 54 22.86 -12.47 -6.92
N ARG A 55 23.14 -12.02 -5.70
CA ARG A 55 23.47 -10.63 -5.40
C ARG A 55 24.72 -10.16 -6.16
N THR A 56 25.65 -11.05 -6.45
CA THR A 56 26.86 -10.74 -7.25
C THR A 56 26.57 -10.51 -8.72
N SER A 57 25.37 -10.85 -9.21
CA SER A 57 24.93 -10.56 -10.57
C SER A 57 24.30 -9.18 -10.74
N GLU A 58 24.19 -8.39 -9.67
CA GLU A 58 23.57 -7.07 -9.71
C GLU A 58 24.56 -6.00 -10.19
N GLU A 59 24.06 -5.11 -11.02
CA GLU A 59 24.74 -3.93 -11.52
C GLU A 59 23.92 -2.68 -11.17
N LEU A 60 24.62 -1.55 -11.00
CA LEU A 60 23.97 -0.25 -10.82
C LEU A 60 23.68 0.35 -12.20
N VAL A 61 22.39 0.47 -12.52
CA VAL A 61 21.92 0.95 -13.83
C VAL A 61 21.12 2.23 -13.65
N GLU A 62 21.37 3.23 -14.50
CA GLU A 62 20.49 4.41 -14.58
C GLU A 62 19.18 4.02 -15.25
N VAL A 63 18.06 4.26 -14.54
CA VAL A 63 16.71 3.99 -15.04
C VAL A 63 15.87 5.25 -14.97
N VAL A 64 14.93 5.34 -15.90
CA VAL A 64 13.89 6.37 -15.87
C VAL A 64 12.65 5.73 -15.24
N GLU A 65 12.30 6.15 -14.03
CA GLU A 65 11.07 5.70 -13.38
C GLU A 65 9.88 6.43 -13.97
N GLU A 66 8.98 5.69 -14.60
CA GLU A 66 7.66 6.20 -15.00
C GLU A 66 6.74 6.35 -13.77
N ALA A 67 5.79 7.28 -13.86
CA ALA A 67 4.75 7.37 -12.86
C ALA A 67 3.95 6.07 -12.88
N GLY A 68 3.98 5.31 -11.77
CA GLY A 68 3.24 4.05 -11.68
C GLY A 68 1.74 4.26 -11.49
N VAL A 69 0.96 3.20 -11.65
CA VAL A 69 -0.51 3.15 -11.52
C VAL A 69 -1.05 3.87 -10.28
N TYR A 70 -0.35 3.75 -9.15
CA TYR A 70 -0.70 4.50 -7.93
C TYR A 70 -0.80 6.01 -8.16
N TRP A 71 0.14 6.57 -8.91
CA TRP A 71 0.19 8.01 -9.14
C TRP A 71 -0.86 8.48 -10.13
N GLU A 72 -1.21 7.66 -11.12
CA GLU A 72 -2.30 7.95 -12.06
C GLU A 72 -3.65 7.93 -11.31
N LYS A 73 -3.84 6.93 -10.45
CA LYS A 73 -5.02 6.83 -9.59
C LYS A 73 -5.10 8.03 -8.63
N LEU A 74 -4.00 8.42 -7.99
CA LEU A 74 -3.95 9.59 -7.12
C LEU A 74 -4.31 10.87 -7.88
N ASP A 75 -3.78 11.08 -9.09
CA ASP A 75 -4.08 12.27 -9.90
C ASP A 75 -5.57 12.32 -10.28
N THR A 76 -6.19 11.18 -10.58
CA THR A 76 -7.63 11.10 -10.86
C THR A 76 -8.46 11.52 -9.64
N TYR A 77 -8.14 10.99 -8.46
CA TYR A 77 -8.86 11.33 -7.23
C TYR A 77 -8.56 12.76 -6.72
N GLU A 78 -7.45 13.34 -7.11
CA GLU A 78 -7.10 14.74 -6.80
C GLU A 78 -7.67 15.77 -7.79
N GLU A 79 -8.28 15.36 -8.91
CA GLU A 79 -8.70 16.27 -9.99
C GLU A 79 -9.61 17.40 -9.50
N GLU A 80 -10.62 17.07 -8.70
CA GLU A 80 -11.52 18.08 -8.08
C GLU A 80 -10.75 19.07 -7.18
N GLY A 81 -9.81 18.55 -6.39
CA GLY A 81 -8.93 19.39 -5.56
C GLY A 81 -8.01 20.28 -6.38
N LEU A 82 -7.52 19.78 -7.52
CA LEU A 82 -6.71 20.55 -8.47
C LEU A 82 -7.53 21.68 -9.12
N GLU A 83 -8.78 21.44 -9.45
CA GLU A 83 -9.69 22.46 -9.96
C GLU A 83 -9.96 23.54 -8.91
N ARG A 84 -10.23 23.16 -7.66
CA ARG A 84 -10.35 24.08 -6.52
C ARG A 84 -9.08 24.92 -6.34
N LEU A 85 -7.92 24.28 -6.39
CA LEU A 85 -6.63 24.97 -6.32
C LEU A 85 -6.45 25.96 -7.48
N ALA A 86 -6.81 25.55 -8.69
CA ALA A 86 -6.72 26.39 -9.88
C ALA A 86 -7.66 27.61 -9.82
N ALA A 87 -8.83 27.48 -9.19
CA ALA A 87 -9.75 28.59 -8.95
C ALA A 87 -9.20 29.64 -7.97
N GLN A 88 -8.45 29.21 -6.95
CA GLN A 88 -7.81 30.07 -5.95
C GLN A 88 -6.56 30.80 -6.48
N ILE A 89 -5.94 30.28 -7.54
CA ILE A 89 -4.68 30.80 -8.09
C ILE A 89 -4.96 31.57 -9.37
N GLY A 90 -4.58 32.86 -9.39
CA GLY A 90 -4.78 33.74 -10.57
C GLY A 90 -4.17 33.16 -11.86
N LYS A 91 -4.66 33.61 -13.02
CA LYS A 91 -4.35 33.06 -14.36
C LYS A 91 -2.88 32.80 -14.67
N ARG A 92 -1.93 33.59 -14.16
CA ARG A 92 -0.48 33.41 -14.36
C ARG A 92 0.10 32.18 -13.63
N ARG A 93 -0.50 31.74 -12.51
CA ARG A 93 -0.08 30.57 -11.72
C ARG A 93 -0.79 29.28 -12.13
N LYS A 94 -1.94 29.35 -12.84
CA LYS A 94 -2.66 28.18 -13.36
C LYS A 94 -1.77 27.28 -14.24
N LYS A 95 -0.88 27.90 -15.05
CA LYS A 95 0.06 27.17 -15.91
C LYS A 95 1.05 26.32 -15.11
N ARG A 96 1.47 26.80 -13.95
CA ARG A 96 2.43 26.11 -13.06
C ARG A 96 1.82 24.92 -12.30
N VAL A 97 0.52 24.99 -11.97
CA VAL A 97 -0.21 23.89 -11.30
C VAL A 97 -0.43 22.72 -12.25
N LYS A 98 -0.75 22.99 -13.53
CA LYS A 98 -0.88 21.96 -14.58
C LYS A 98 0.46 21.34 -14.99
N GLN A 99 1.58 22.02 -14.76
CA GLN A 99 2.93 21.62 -15.22
C GLN A 99 3.79 20.91 -14.17
N ILE A 100 3.30 20.67 -12.94
CA ILE A 100 3.96 19.67 -12.08
C ILE A 100 3.57 18.30 -12.66
N LYS A 101 4.07 17.99 -13.85
CA LYS A 101 4.20 16.61 -14.28
C LYS A 101 5.11 15.98 -13.24
N ARG A 102 4.74 14.81 -12.75
CA ARG A 102 5.69 13.94 -12.08
C ARG A 102 6.64 13.50 -13.18
N ASP A 103 7.66 14.33 -13.43
CA ASP A 103 8.65 14.07 -14.46
C ASP A 103 9.27 12.70 -14.19
N ASN A 104 9.44 11.92 -15.23
CA ASN A 104 10.17 10.66 -15.21
C ASN A 104 11.50 10.89 -14.47
N ARG A 105 11.60 10.32 -13.27
CA ARG A 105 12.75 10.56 -12.40
C ARG A 105 13.89 9.66 -12.81
N ARG A 106 15.01 10.23 -13.23
CA ARG A 106 16.23 9.46 -13.39
C ARG A 106 16.75 9.05 -12.01
N THR A 107 16.94 7.77 -11.83
CA THR A 107 17.46 7.18 -10.61
C THR A 107 18.38 6.01 -10.94
N HIS A 108 19.20 5.58 -9.98
CA HIS A 108 20.02 4.39 -10.14
C HIS A 108 19.41 3.24 -9.37
N LYS A 109 19.15 2.13 -10.06
CA LYS A 109 18.66 0.88 -9.45
C LYS A 109 19.71 -0.22 -9.58
N ARG A 110 19.73 -1.12 -8.58
CA ARG A 110 20.48 -2.37 -8.69
C ARG A 110 19.62 -3.36 -9.46
N ILE A 111 20.09 -3.80 -10.60
CA ILE A 111 19.37 -4.74 -11.48
C ILE A 111 20.24 -5.97 -11.65
N SER A 112 19.66 -7.16 -11.48
CA SER A 112 20.36 -8.42 -11.70
C SER A 112 20.47 -8.71 -13.20
N ARG A 113 21.67 -9.03 -13.69
CA ARG A 113 21.90 -9.48 -15.08
C ARG A 113 21.20 -10.78 -15.40
N THR A 114 21.00 -11.64 -14.40
CA THR A 114 20.43 -12.97 -14.59
C THR A 114 18.91 -13.02 -14.42
N ASP A 115 18.33 -12.07 -13.71
CA ASP A 115 16.90 -11.91 -13.50
C ASP A 115 16.57 -10.40 -13.39
N PRO A 116 16.49 -9.67 -14.54
CA PRO A 116 16.32 -8.22 -14.53
C PRO A 116 14.99 -7.73 -13.97
N GLU A 117 13.98 -8.59 -13.95
CA GLU A 117 12.64 -8.26 -13.41
C GLU A 117 12.56 -8.41 -11.87
N ALA A 118 13.57 -9.03 -11.25
CA ALA A 118 13.65 -9.09 -9.79
C ALA A 118 14.15 -7.76 -9.22
N GLY A 119 13.38 -7.17 -8.31
CA GLY A 119 13.77 -5.93 -7.65
C GLY A 119 14.77 -6.17 -6.51
N HIS A 120 15.67 -5.22 -6.29
CA HIS A 120 16.59 -5.25 -5.16
C HIS A 120 15.88 -4.90 -3.85
N LEU A 121 15.58 -5.92 -3.05
CA LEU A 121 15.01 -5.72 -1.73
C LEU A 121 16.08 -5.24 -0.75
N LYS A 122 15.82 -4.08 -0.11
CA LYS A 122 16.65 -3.56 0.98
C LYS A 122 15.73 -3.01 2.08
N ARG A 123 15.42 -3.84 3.07
CA ARG A 123 14.56 -3.48 4.20
C ARG A 123 15.20 -3.95 5.52
N PRO A 124 15.12 -3.17 6.61
CA PRO A 124 15.62 -3.58 7.91
C PRO A 124 15.07 -4.95 8.33
N GLY A 125 15.93 -5.85 8.78
CA GLY A 125 15.54 -7.18 9.24
C GLY A 125 15.09 -8.16 8.15
N LYS A 126 15.24 -7.82 6.87
CA LYS A 126 14.96 -8.71 5.73
C LYS A 126 16.23 -9.03 4.95
N PRO A 127 16.29 -10.20 4.27
CA PRO A 127 17.42 -10.54 3.41
C PRO A 127 17.56 -9.51 2.28
N GLU A 128 18.76 -8.98 2.07
CA GLU A 128 19.05 -8.04 1.00
C GLU A 128 19.38 -8.75 -0.32
N GLY A 129 18.94 -8.21 -1.46
CA GLY A 129 19.27 -8.70 -2.81
C GLY A 129 18.05 -8.87 -3.72
N PRO A 130 18.20 -9.64 -4.85
CA PRO A 130 17.12 -9.82 -5.82
C PRO A 130 15.95 -10.61 -5.22
N HIS A 131 14.76 -9.99 -5.16
CA HIS A 131 13.54 -10.58 -4.64
C HIS A 131 12.32 -10.17 -5.46
N TYR A 132 11.26 -10.92 -5.31
CA TYR A 132 9.88 -10.57 -5.63
C TYR A 132 9.09 -10.40 -4.35
N LEU A 133 7.99 -9.66 -4.41
CA LEU A 133 6.99 -9.57 -3.36
C LEU A 133 5.71 -10.26 -3.80
N SER A 134 5.24 -11.20 -3.01
CA SER A 134 3.94 -11.85 -3.18
C SER A 134 2.93 -11.15 -2.30
N HIS A 135 1.89 -10.56 -2.91
CA HIS A 135 0.80 -9.86 -2.22
C HIS A 135 -0.44 -10.73 -2.26
N GLN A 136 -1.08 -10.93 -1.12
CA GLN A 136 -2.29 -11.75 -1.00
C GLN A 136 -3.40 -11.01 -0.29
N ALA A 137 -4.62 -11.16 -0.82
CA ALA A 137 -5.86 -10.86 -0.12
C ALA A 137 -6.46 -12.16 0.37
N VAL A 138 -6.79 -12.25 1.65
CA VAL A 138 -7.26 -13.47 2.32
C VAL A 138 -8.58 -13.19 3.01
N ASP A 139 -9.64 -13.91 2.64
CA ASP A 139 -10.91 -13.92 3.37
C ASP A 139 -10.71 -14.60 4.72
N SER A 140 -11.24 -13.98 5.77
CA SER A 140 -10.90 -14.35 7.15
C SER A 140 -11.82 -15.39 7.79
N ASP A 141 -12.85 -15.89 7.10
CA ASP A 141 -13.73 -16.90 7.69
C ASP A 141 -13.08 -18.28 7.71
N TYR A 142 -12.51 -18.69 6.57
CA TYR A 142 -11.80 -19.97 6.43
C TYR A 142 -10.37 -19.80 5.93
N GLY A 143 -9.92 -18.54 5.79
CA GLY A 143 -8.59 -18.21 5.33
C GLY A 143 -8.37 -18.35 3.83
N ILE A 144 -9.40 -18.43 3.01
CA ILE A 144 -9.28 -18.58 1.55
C ILE A 144 -8.54 -17.38 0.95
N ILE A 145 -7.53 -17.64 0.14
CA ILE A 145 -6.80 -16.62 -0.61
C ILE A 145 -7.67 -16.22 -1.79
N VAL A 146 -8.23 -15.03 -1.76
CA VAL A 146 -9.18 -14.52 -2.78
C VAL A 146 -8.52 -13.64 -3.83
N GLY A 147 -7.30 -13.18 -3.57
CA GLY A 147 -6.51 -12.39 -4.51
C GLY A 147 -5.02 -12.63 -4.37
N GLN A 148 -4.30 -12.63 -5.49
CA GLN A 148 -2.85 -12.86 -5.54
C GLN A 148 -2.22 -12.04 -6.67
N THR A 149 -1.16 -11.28 -6.34
CA THR A 149 -0.33 -10.59 -7.33
C THR A 149 1.15 -10.59 -6.90
N VAL A 150 2.04 -10.36 -7.85
CA VAL A 150 3.49 -10.33 -7.62
C VAL A 150 4.08 -9.03 -8.15
N THR A 151 4.99 -8.43 -7.40
CA THR A 151 5.76 -7.26 -7.84
C THR A 151 7.26 -7.49 -7.67
N PRO A 152 8.12 -6.71 -8.36
CA PRO A 152 9.53 -6.65 -8.03
C PRO A 152 9.78 -6.27 -6.56
N GLY A 153 10.89 -6.73 -5.97
CA GLY A 153 11.20 -6.57 -4.55
C GLY A 153 11.48 -5.13 -4.08
N ASP A 154 11.74 -4.23 -5.01
CA ASP A 154 11.95 -2.79 -4.77
C ASP A 154 10.65 -1.97 -4.83
N VAL A 155 9.53 -2.59 -5.22
CA VAL A 155 8.21 -1.94 -5.24
C VAL A 155 7.65 -1.84 -3.82
N ASN A 156 6.99 -0.73 -3.51
CA ASN A 156 6.33 -0.56 -2.22
C ASN A 156 5.09 -1.47 -2.14
N ASP A 157 4.87 -2.08 -0.96
CA ASP A 157 3.75 -3.01 -0.74
C ASP A 157 2.37 -2.36 -0.98
N SER A 158 2.26 -1.05 -0.76
CA SER A 158 1.03 -0.30 -1.00
C SER A 158 0.71 -0.07 -2.48
N ALA A 159 1.69 -0.23 -3.39
CA ALA A 159 1.49 0.07 -4.80
C ALA A 159 0.42 -0.81 -5.48
N PRO A 160 0.44 -2.16 -5.36
CA PRO A 160 -0.58 -3.02 -5.95
C PRO A 160 -1.85 -3.15 -5.11
N TYR A 161 -1.89 -2.53 -3.92
CA TYR A 161 -2.94 -2.78 -2.92
C TYR A 161 -4.34 -2.43 -3.41
N LEU A 162 -4.50 -1.22 -3.93
CA LEU A 162 -5.82 -0.74 -4.36
C LEU A 162 -6.37 -1.57 -5.52
N ASP A 163 -5.53 -1.87 -6.52
CA ASP A 163 -5.94 -2.68 -7.67
C ASP A 163 -6.31 -4.11 -7.24
N LEU A 164 -5.56 -4.68 -6.28
CA LEU A 164 -5.88 -6.00 -5.73
C LEU A 164 -7.22 -6.00 -5.00
N MET A 165 -7.49 -5.00 -4.17
CA MET A 165 -8.74 -4.89 -3.41
C MET A 165 -9.95 -4.61 -4.30
N GLU A 166 -9.82 -3.72 -5.29
CA GLU A 166 -10.85 -3.45 -6.30
C GLU A 166 -11.16 -4.71 -7.12
N TYR A 167 -10.12 -5.44 -7.54
CA TYR A 167 -10.29 -6.70 -8.27
C TYR A 167 -11.10 -7.71 -7.45
N VAL A 168 -10.72 -7.93 -6.18
CA VAL A 168 -11.41 -8.88 -5.31
C VAL A 168 -12.85 -8.46 -5.06
N HIS A 169 -13.07 -7.17 -4.74
CA HIS A 169 -14.40 -6.63 -4.46
C HIS A 169 -15.35 -6.76 -5.66
N THR A 170 -14.84 -6.51 -6.87
CA THR A 170 -15.66 -6.47 -8.08
C THR A 170 -15.84 -7.85 -8.73
N ASN A 171 -14.81 -8.71 -8.68
CA ASN A 171 -14.79 -9.93 -9.49
C ASN A 171 -14.88 -11.23 -8.66
N VAL A 172 -14.69 -11.17 -7.34
CA VAL A 172 -14.68 -12.37 -6.49
C VAL A 172 -15.81 -12.32 -5.47
N VAL A 173 -15.78 -11.35 -4.56
CA VAL A 173 -16.77 -11.20 -3.50
C VAL A 173 -16.85 -9.75 -3.03
N PRO A 174 -18.04 -9.16 -2.83
CA PRO A 174 -18.18 -7.85 -2.23
C PRO A 174 -17.55 -7.83 -0.82
N ILE A 175 -16.56 -6.96 -0.63
CA ILE A 175 -15.84 -6.82 0.64
C ILE A 175 -16.59 -5.85 1.55
N GLN A 176 -16.81 -6.21 2.80
CA GLN A 176 -17.36 -5.32 3.82
C GLN A 176 -16.26 -4.59 4.60
N ILE A 177 -15.28 -5.34 5.09
CA ILE A 177 -14.15 -4.81 5.87
C ILE A 177 -12.84 -5.25 5.21
N ALA A 178 -12.00 -4.27 4.86
CA ALA A 178 -10.62 -4.49 4.45
C ALA A 178 -9.69 -4.22 5.63
N THR A 179 -8.64 -5.03 5.78
CA THR A 179 -7.62 -4.82 6.82
C THR A 179 -6.22 -5.13 6.29
N ALA A 180 -5.23 -4.40 6.78
CA ALA A 180 -3.83 -4.55 6.39
C ALA A 180 -2.89 -4.16 7.53
N ASP A 181 -1.57 -4.25 7.32
CA ASP A 181 -0.61 -3.73 8.28
C ASP A 181 -0.46 -2.19 8.20
N ALA A 182 0.31 -1.60 9.11
CA ALA A 182 0.47 -0.15 9.18
C ALA A 182 1.14 0.47 7.93
N ALA A 183 1.83 -0.31 7.10
CA ALA A 183 2.43 0.19 5.87
C ALA A 183 1.39 0.58 4.81
N TYR A 184 0.19 0.04 4.94
CA TYR A 184 -0.95 0.34 4.05
C TYR A 184 -1.81 1.53 4.53
N ASP A 185 -1.47 2.16 5.67
CA ASP A 185 -2.17 3.35 6.16
C ASP A 185 -1.78 4.61 5.36
N PHE A 186 -2.25 4.72 4.12
CA PHE A 186 -2.08 5.91 3.30
C PHE A 186 -3.45 6.52 2.94
N PRO A 187 -3.55 7.86 2.92
CA PRO A 187 -4.84 8.54 2.85
C PRO A 187 -5.70 8.20 1.64
N LEU A 188 -5.08 7.95 0.47
CA LEU A 188 -5.81 7.55 -0.74
C LEU A 188 -6.51 6.19 -0.57
N ALA A 189 -5.92 5.23 0.18
CA ALA A 189 -6.57 3.95 0.42
C ALA A 189 -7.89 4.11 1.17
N HIS A 190 -7.92 4.98 2.19
CA HIS A 190 -9.15 5.28 2.92
C HIS A 190 -10.22 5.90 2.02
N ARG A 191 -9.83 6.73 1.07
CA ARG A 191 -10.75 7.35 0.10
C ARG A 191 -11.30 6.33 -0.87
N VAL A 192 -10.43 5.59 -1.57
CA VAL A 192 -10.83 4.62 -2.60
C VAL A 192 -11.70 3.52 -2.03
N LEU A 193 -11.28 2.92 -0.90
CA LEU A 193 -12.07 1.87 -0.24
C LEU A 193 -13.40 2.41 0.31
N GLY A 194 -13.40 3.64 0.84
CA GLY A 194 -14.62 4.30 1.28
C GLY A 194 -15.61 4.54 0.15
N ASP A 195 -15.15 4.91 -1.04
CA ASP A 195 -16.01 5.09 -2.24
C ASP A 195 -16.59 3.76 -2.74
N LEU A 196 -15.91 2.65 -2.51
CA LEU A 196 -16.40 1.29 -2.76
C LEU A 196 -17.35 0.78 -1.66
N GLY A 197 -17.60 1.56 -0.61
CA GLY A 197 -18.40 1.14 0.54
C GLY A 197 -17.68 0.17 1.48
N ILE A 198 -16.37 0.07 1.40
CA ILE A 198 -15.55 -0.83 2.21
C ILE A 198 -15.02 -0.10 3.44
N ASP A 199 -15.27 -0.63 4.62
CA ASP A 199 -14.64 -0.17 5.86
C ASP A 199 -13.16 -0.59 5.88
N PHE A 200 -12.25 0.37 5.99
CA PHE A 200 -10.83 0.07 5.99
C PHE A 200 -10.23 0.20 7.40
N PHE A 201 -9.88 -0.91 8.02
CA PHE A 201 -9.32 -0.99 9.37
C PHE A 201 -7.82 -1.32 9.34
N VAL A 202 -7.00 -0.33 9.63
CA VAL A 202 -5.55 -0.43 9.61
C VAL A 202 -4.95 0.31 10.82
N ARG A 203 -3.86 -0.22 11.36
CA ARG A 203 -3.13 0.50 12.42
C ARG A 203 -2.54 1.79 11.86
N PRO A 204 -2.69 2.93 12.56
CA PRO A 204 -2.13 4.18 12.08
C PRO A 204 -0.60 4.09 11.99
N GLN A 205 -0.06 4.57 10.87
CA GLN A 205 1.36 4.72 10.70
C GLN A 205 1.88 5.84 11.61
N LYS A 206 2.94 5.55 12.37
CA LYS A 206 3.58 6.56 13.24
C LYS A 206 4.23 7.65 12.40
N THR A 207 3.95 8.90 12.72
CA THR A 207 4.61 10.03 12.08
C THR A 207 6.04 10.17 12.60
N ALA A 208 7.02 10.24 11.71
CA ALA A 208 8.40 10.46 12.10
C ALA A 208 8.59 11.87 12.71
N VAL A 209 9.38 11.95 13.75
CA VAL A 209 9.80 13.23 14.34
C VAL A 209 10.75 13.93 13.35
N ARG A 210 10.51 15.20 13.06
CA ARG A 210 11.44 15.98 12.24
C ARG A 210 12.74 16.20 13.01
N ALA A 211 13.85 16.18 12.31
CA ALA A 211 15.15 16.50 12.91
C ALA A 211 15.09 17.85 13.64
N ASN A 212 15.63 17.88 14.86
CA ASN A 212 15.70 19.06 15.74
C ASN A 212 14.32 19.61 16.21
N THR A 213 13.24 18.81 16.16
CA THR A 213 11.96 19.15 16.79
C THR A 213 11.51 18.03 17.73
N GLN A 214 10.70 18.34 18.75
CA GLN A 214 10.14 17.34 19.67
C GLN A 214 8.70 16.97 19.31
N PHE A 215 8.01 17.77 18.48
CA PHE A 215 6.60 17.57 18.15
C PHE A 215 6.42 17.05 16.74
N THR A 216 5.70 15.94 16.62
CA THR A 216 5.21 15.36 15.36
C THR A 216 3.91 16.04 14.94
N ARG A 217 3.34 15.61 13.80
CA ARG A 217 1.99 16.05 13.42
C ARG A 217 0.92 15.53 14.38
N ASP A 218 1.14 14.37 14.99
CA ASP A 218 0.16 13.67 15.83
C ASP A 218 0.00 14.33 17.21
N ASP A 219 0.92 15.24 17.59
CA ASP A 219 0.82 16.08 18.79
C ASP A 219 -0.11 17.29 18.59
N PHE A 220 -0.63 17.51 17.38
CA PHE A 220 -1.55 18.60 17.04
C PHE A 220 -2.97 18.05 16.95
N ARG A 221 -3.85 18.47 17.85
CA ARG A 221 -5.25 18.04 17.88
C ARG A 221 -6.06 18.81 16.84
N TYR A 222 -6.80 18.12 16.02
CA TYR A 222 -7.73 18.75 15.07
C TYR A 222 -9.08 19.01 15.73
N ASP A 223 -9.58 20.24 15.58
CA ASP A 223 -10.94 20.63 15.91
C ASP A 223 -11.74 20.72 14.61
N GLU A 224 -12.70 19.80 14.46
CA GLU A 224 -13.53 19.67 13.27
C GLU A 224 -14.52 20.82 13.14
N VAL A 225 -15.08 21.30 14.25
CA VAL A 225 -16.08 22.38 14.25
C VAL A 225 -15.50 23.69 13.74
N SER A 226 -14.31 24.05 14.23
CA SER A 226 -13.61 25.29 13.85
C SER A 226 -12.69 25.12 12.65
N ASN A 227 -12.50 23.88 12.16
CA ASN A 227 -11.54 23.52 11.09
C ASN A 227 -10.12 24.07 11.36
N VAL A 228 -9.61 23.86 12.58
CA VAL A 228 -8.28 24.28 13.01
C VAL A 228 -7.51 23.14 13.66
N TYR A 229 -6.19 23.24 13.68
CA TYR A 229 -5.37 22.40 14.55
C TYR A 229 -4.97 23.18 15.81
N LEU A 230 -5.06 22.56 16.96
CA LEU A 230 -4.54 23.07 18.24
C LEU A 230 -3.13 22.51 18.46
N CYS A 231 -2.16 23.37 18.70
CA CYS A 231 -0.79 22.94 18.98
C CYS A 231 -0.62 22.56 20.47
N PRO A 232 0.49 21.91 20.86
CA PRO A 232 0.79 21.62 22.27
C PRO A 232 0.81 22.82 23.21
N GLY A 233 0.94 24.04 22.68
CA GLY A 233 0.81 25.31 23.41
C GLY A 233 -0.59 25.93 23.34
N GLU A 234 -1.61 25.13 23.01
CA GLU A 234 -3.04 25.53 22.96
C GLU A 234 -3.33 26.71 22.00
N LYS A 235 -2.49 26.92 20.96
CA LYS A 235 -2.71 27.93 19.93
C LYS A 235 -3.25 27.31 18.66
N GLU A 236 -4.12 28.06 17.98
CA GLU A 236 -4.75 27.64 16.73
C GLU A 236 -3.80 27.72 15.54
N LEU A 237 -3.78 26.67 14.74
CA LEU A 237 -3.28 26.68 13.38
C LEU A 237 -4.49 26.70 12.44
N ARG A 238 -4.68 27.81 11.75
CA ARG A 238 -5.80 28.01 10.83
C ARG A 238 -5.46 27.53 9.43
N LEU A 239 -6.47 27.07 8.70
CA LEU A 239 -6.32 26.70 7.29
C LEU A 239 -5.80 27.91 6.50
N ARG A 240 -4.64 27.76 5.89
CA ARG A 240 -4.00 28.78 5.08
C ARG A 240 -4.29 28.62 3.59
N ARG A 241 -4.11 27.40 3.10
CA ARG A 241 -4.25 27.10 1.66
C ARG A 241 -4.28 25.60 1.39
N LEU A 242 -4.77 25.26 0.20
CA LEU A 242 -4.47 24.00 -0.45
C LEU A 242 -3.15 24.17 -1.20
N ALA A 243 -2.23 23.20 -1.06
CA ALA A 243 -0.92 23.20 -1.69
C ALA A 243 -0.68 21.87 -2.41
N ARG A 244 0.08 21.89 -3.50
CA ARG A 244 0.51 20.70 -4.24
C ARG A 244 2.01 20.49 -4.07
N SER A 245 2.40 19.23 -3.83
CA SER A 245 3.79 18.78 -3.84
C SER A 245 3.95 17.58 -4.80
N ALA A 246 5.16 17.04 -4.94
CA ALA A 246 5.39 15.82 -5.69
C ALA A 246 4.64 14.60 -5.12
N SER A 247 4.26 14.63 -3.84
CA SER A 247 3.52 13.56 -3.15
C SER A 247 2.00 13.77 -3.10
N GLY A 248 1.44 14.75 -3.83
CA GLY A 248 0.01 14.99 -3.94
C GLY A 248 -0.45 16.33 -3.37
N LEU A 249 -1.76 16.46 -3.14
CA LEU A 249 -2.41 17.64 -2.58
C LEU A 249 -2.43 17.59 -1.05
N PHE A 250 -2.23 18.77 -0.44
CA PHE A 250 -2.18 18.94 1.01
C PHE A 250 -2.93 20.19 1.46
N TRP A 251 -3.70 20.06 2.53
CA TRP A 251 -4.18 21.18 3.32
C TRP A 251 -3.05 21.68 4.21
N GLU A 252 -2.68 22.95 4.08
CA GLU A 252 -1.66 23.61 4.90
C GLU A 252 -2.33 24.46 5.96
N TYR A 253 -2.13 24.12 7.22
CA TYR A 253 -2.54 24.90 8.39
C TYR A 253 -1.33 25.62 8.98
N GLN A 254 -1.52 26.84 9.46
CA GLN A 254 -0.44 27.66 9.99
C GLN A 254 -0.88 28.43 11.24
N ALA A 255 -0.01 28.41 12.26
CA ALA A 255 -0.16 29.23 13.46
C ALA A 255 0.08 30.73 13.14
N ASN A 256 -0.36 31.60 14.04
CA ASN A 256 0.03 33.00 13.99
C ASN A 256 1.52 33.15 14.37
N LYS A 257 2.24 33.95 13.61
CA LYS A 257 3.67 34.19 13.85
C LYS A 257 3.95 34.79 15.24
N ARG A 258 3.08 35.70 15.71
CA ARG A 258 3.22 36.32 17.04
C ARG A 258 3.06 35.32 18.17
N ASP A 259 2.10 34.38 18.03
CA ASP A 259 1.86 33.32 19.01
C ASP A 259 3.05 32.36 19.09
N CYS A 260 3.67 32.01 17.98
CA CYS A 260 4.86 31.19 17.94
C CYS A 260 6.08 31.88 18.54
N ALA A 261 6.26 33.18 18.25
CA ALA A 261 7.39 33.95 18.74
C ALA A 261 7.40 34.12 20.28
N ALA A 262 6.22 34.21 20.92
CA ALA A 262 6.05 34.33 22.37
C ALA A 262 5.88 32.94 23.04
N CYS A 263 5.96 31.83 22.32
CA CYS A 263 5.67 30.52 22.87
C CYS A 263 6.85 29.93 23.64
N PRO A 264 6.67 29.43 24.87
CA PRO A 264 7.74 28.79 25.64
C PRO A 264 8.24 27.49 25.02
N LEU A 265 7.47 26.90 24.08
CA LEU A 265 7.82 25.68 23.34
C LEU A 265 8.48 25.99 21.98
N HIS A 266 8.79 27.26 21.69
CA HIS A 266 9.29 27.71 20.39
C HIS A 266 10.46 26.87 19.87
N ASP A 267 11.52 26.72 20.67
CA ASP A 267 12.75 26.04 20.29
C ASP A 267 12.59 24.51 20.17
N LYS A 268 11.57 23.94 20.82
CA LYS A 268 11.20 22.51 20.72
C LYS A 268 10.29 22.24 19.54
N CYS A 269 9.57 23.25 19.08
CA CYS A 269 8.53 23.14 18.06
C CYS A 269 9.02 23.49 16.66
N LEU A 270 9.90 24.48 16.51
CA LEU A 270 10.40 24.97 15.23
C LEU A 270 11.86 24.55 15.02
N SER A 271 12.16 24.06 13.81
CA SER A 271 13.55 23.83 13.41
C SER A 271 14.28 25.16 13.21
N GLU A 272 15.62 25.12 13.20
CA GLU A 272 16.44 26.33 12.97
C GLU A 272 16.09 27.05 11.66
N ASN A 273 15.75 26.30 10.64
CA ASN A 273 15.32 26.85 9.34
C ASN A 273 13.94 27.51 9.39
N ASP A 274 13.10 27.14 10.36
CA ASP A 274 11.72 27.63 10.52
C ASP A 274 11.59 28.73 11.59
N ARG A 275 12.65 29.06 12.36
CA ARG A 275 12.63 30.00 13.50
C ARG A 275 12.12 31.41 13.17
N ARG A 276 12.23 31.84 11.92
CA ARG A 276 11.69 33.14 11.46
C ARG A 276 10.21 33.10 11.09
N GLY A 277 9.59 31.93 11.18
CA GLY A 277 8.26 31.68 10.73
C GLY A 277 7.25 31.37 11.82
N ALA A 278 6.24 30.62 11.43
CA ALA A 278 5.25 30.06 12.34
C ALA A 278 5.11 28.56 12.04
N ARG A 279 4.71 27.79 13.04
CA ARG A 279 4.47 26.34 12.86
C ARG A 279 3.45 26.08 11.76
N LYS A 280 3.78 25.13 10.89
CA LYS A 280 2.91 24.63 9.84
C LYS A 280 2.64 23.15 10.04
N VAL A 281 1.41 22.75 9.80
CA VAL A 281 0.98 21.36 9.72
C VAL A 281 0.39 21.16 8.34
N SER A 282 0.95 20.21 7.59
CA SER A 282 0.44 19.82 6.27
C SER A 282 -0.16 18.43 6.38
N VAL A 283 -1.41 18.28 5.97
CA VAL A 283 -2.15 17.03 5.97
C VAL A 283 -2.64 16.70 4.57
N SER A 284 -2.71 15.43 4.22
CA SER A 284 -3.21 15.01 2.90
C SER A 284 -4.61 15.56 2.63
N TYR A 285 -4.91 15.79 1.35
CA TYR A 285 -6.24 16.15 0.87
C TYR A 285 -7.32 15.17 1.36
N PHE A 286 -7.00 13.88 1.45
CA PHE A 286 -7.88 12.80 1.92
C PHE A 286 -7.81 12.53 3.43
N THR A 287 -7.31 13.47 4.23
CA THR A 287 -7.11 13.26 5.68
C THR A 287 -8.43 13.05 6.43
N ALA A 288 -9.55 13.56 5.92
CA ALA A 288 -10.88 13.36 6.50
C ALA A 288 -11.28 11.86 6.44
N ASP A 289 -11.01 11.18 5.33
CA ASP A 289 -11.30 9.77 5.14
C ASP A 289 -10.49 8.91 6.13
N ARG A 290 -9.21 9.24 6.34
CA ARG A 290 -8.36 8.57 7.32
C ARG A 290 -8.84 8.79 8.77
N ARG A 291 -9.38 9.98 9.10
CA ARG A 291 -9.89 10.25 10.46
C ARG A 291 -11.07 9.37 10.81
N ARG A 292 -12.02 9.17 9.91
CA ARG A 292 -13.16 8.26 10.11
C ARG A 292 -12.73 6.87 10.55
N ASN A 293 -11.64 6.32 9.97
CA ASN A 293 -11.06 5.06 10.42
C ASN A 293 -10.47 5.17 11.84
N LEU A 294 -9.77 6.28 12.15
CA LEU A 294 -9.17 6.47 13.48
C LEU A 294 -10.22 6.57 14.59
N GLU A 295 -11.38 7.15 14.33
CA GLU A 295 -12.51 7.24 15.27
C GLU A 295 -13.04 5.85 15.63
N ARG A 296 -13.05 4.92 14.68
CA ARG A 296 -13.50 3.53 14.89
C ARG A 296 -12.43 2.62 15.53
N ARG A 297 -11.24 3.12 15.82
CA ARG A 297 -10.10 2.33 16.34
C ARG A 297 -10.36 1.58 17.63
N CYS A 298 -11.32 2.04 18.43
CA CYS A 298 -11.70 1.39 19.69
C CYS A 298 -12.86 0.41 19.53
N SER A 299 -13.47 0.29 18.36
CA SER A 299 -14.60 -0.61 18.13
C SER A 299 -14.19 -2.09 18.23
N PRO A 300 -15.11 -2.97 18.61
CA PRO A 300 -14.87 -4.41 18.61
C PRO A 300 -14.51 -4.95 17.24
N GLU A 301 -15.19 -4.49 16.19
CA GLU A 301 -14.99 -4.89 14.79
C GLU A 301 -13.58 -4.55 14.31
N TYR A 302 -13.07 -3.36 14.66
CA TYR A 302 -11.71 -2.97 14.34
C TYR A 302 -10.68 -3.92 14.96
N ARG A 303 -10.84 -4.27 16.24
CA ARG A 303 -9.93 -5.18 16.95
C ARG A 303 -9.99 -6.59 16.38
N GLU A 304 -11.20 -7.07 16.08
CA GLU A 304 -11.42 -8.37 15.46
C GLU A 304 -10.74 -8.44 14.09
N ALA A 305 -10.97 -7.46 13.21
CA ALA A 305 -10.37 -7.43 11.87
C ALA A 305 -8.84 -7.50 11.92
N LEU A 306 -8.19 -6.71 12.78
CA LEU A 306 -6.75 -6.76 12.95
C LEU A 306 -6.24 -8.11 13.48
N LYS A 307 -6.98 -8.76 14.38
CA LYS A 307 -6.66 -10.08 14.90
C LYS A 307 -6.80 -11.15 13.81
N LEU A 308 -7.88 -11.12 13.04
CA LEU A 308 -8.12 -12.04 11.93
C LEU A 308 -7.05 -11.92 10.86
N ARG A 309 -6.63 -10.69 10.49
CA ARG A 309 -5.52 -10.48 9.57
C ARG A 309 -4.25 -11.19 10.06
N GLN A 310 -3.89 -10.99 11.31
CA GLN A 310 -2.70 -11.63 11.88
C GLN A 310 -2.78 -13.14 11.80
N ILE A 311 -3.90 -13.73 12.17
CA ILE A 311 -4.09 -15.19 12.13
C ILE A 311 -3.99 -15.72 10.70
N TRP A 312 -4.75 -15.14 9.78
CA TRP A 312 -4.92 -15.72 8.45
C TRP A 312 -3.82 -15.31 7.46
N CYS A 313 -3.41 -14.04 7.41
CA CYS A 313 -2.37 -13.63 6.46
C CYS A 313 -1.00 -14.17 6.86
N GLU A 314 -0.58 -13.97 8.11
CA GLU A 314 0.73 -14.45 8.58
C GLU A 314 0.78 -15.99 8.61
N GLY A 315 -0.28 -16.64 9.09
CA GLY A 315 -0.40 -18.09 9.11
C GLY A 315 -0.39 -18.71 7.70
N THR A 316 -1.04 -18.09 6.74
CA THR A 316 -1.04 -18.52 5.34
C THR A 316 0.35 -18.47 4.73
N PHE A 317 1.06 -17.35 4.87
CA PHE A 317 2.44 -17.26 4.38
C PHE A 317 3.40 -18.21 5.08
N ALA A 318 3.25 -18.41 6.38
CA ALA A 318 4.06 -19.39 7.12
C ALA A 318 3.88 -20.81 6.58
N ALA A 319 2.63 -21.21 6.32
CA ALA A 319 2.32 -22.53 5.73
C ALA A 319 2.86 -22.65 4.30
N GLN A 320 2.66 -21.64 3.45
CA GLN A 320 3.18 -21.66 2.07
C GLN A 320 4.71 -21.72 2.02
N LYS A 321 5.41 -21.03 2.91
CA LYS A 321 6.87 -21.09 2.99
C LYS A 321 7.37 -22.48 3.42
N ARG A 322 6.69 -23.11 4.37
CA ARG A 322 7.04 -24.43 4.89
C ARG A 322 6.69 -25.56 3.91
N GLU A 323 5.50 -25.51 3.30
CA GLU A 323 4.93 -26.63 2.55
C GLU A 323 5.10 -26.51 1.04
N HIS A 324 5.13 -25.26 0.52
CA HIS A 324 5.17 -25.01 -0.92
C HIS A 324 6.46 -24.30 -1.37
N ASN A 325 7.48 -24.25 -0.49
CA ASN A 325 8.76 -23.59 -0.77
C ASN A 325 8.62 -22.14 -1.27
N LEU A 326 7.64 -21.39 -0.74
CA LEU A 326 7.44 -19.97 -1.10
C LEU A 326 8.52 -19.06 -0.48
N THR A 327 9.74 -19.58 -0.32
CA THR A 327 10.93 -18.83 0.12
C THR A 327 11.78 -18.40 -1.04
N ARG A 328 11.75 -19.16 -2.16
CA ARG A 328 12.55 -18.90 -3.35
C ARG A 328 11.84 -19.35 -4.62
N VAL A 329 11.91 -18.53 -5.66
CA VAL A 329 11.49 -18.90 -7.01
C VAL A 329 12.59 -19.70 -7.70
N LEU A 330 12.24 -20.83 -8.30
CA LEU A 330 13.21 -21.70 -9.00
C LEU A 330 13.43 -21.30 -10.47
N ARG A 331 12.52 -20.51 -11.03
CA ARG A 331 12.58 -19.99 -12.40
C ARG A 331 12.81 -18.48 -12.35
N ARG A 332 13.28 -17.88 -13.43
CA ARG A 332 13.52 -16.44 -13.57
C ARG A 332 12.34 -15.76 -14.24
N GLY A 333 12.20 -14.46 -13.97
CA GLY A 333 11.16 -13.59 -14.50
C GLY A 333 9.93 -13.50 -13.61
N ILE A 334 9.25 -12.36 -13.68
CA ILE A 334 8.08 -12.04 -12.86
C ILE A 334 6.91 -13.01 -13.13
N GLU A 335 6.69 -13.42 -14.39
CA GLU A 335 5.67 -14.41 -14.75
C GLU A 335 5.93 -15.75 -14.05
N ALA A 336 7.19 -16.16 -13.94
CA ALA A 336 7.55 -17.41 -13.26
C ALA A 336 7.37 -17.32 -11.72
N ALA A 337 7.62 -16.15 -11.16
CA ALA A 337 7.34 -15.87 -9.76
C ALA A 337 5.84 -15.86 -9.50
N GLU A 338 5.06 -15.25 -10.38
CA GLU A 338 3.60 -15.22 -10.30
C GLU A 338 3.00 -16.63 -10.41
N ASP A 339 3.44 -17.43 -11.38
CA ASP A 339 3.04 -18.86 -11.52
C ASP A 339 3.23 -19.64 -10.22
N HIS A 340 4.40 -19.47 -9.57
CA HIS A 340 4.72 -20.15 -8.31
C HIS A 340 3.76 -19.70 -7.19
N CYS A 341 3.53 -18.39 -7.07
CA CYS A 341 2.65 -17.83 -6.05
C CYS A 341 1.19 -18.27 -6.27
N LEU A 342 0.69 -18.22 -7.50
CA LEU A 342 -0.66 -18.66 -7.86
C LEU A 342 -0.89 -20.14 -7.58
N LEU A 343 0.05 -21.01 -7.95
CA LEU A 343 -0.04 -22.44 -7.68
C LEU A 343 -0.03 -22.71 -6.16
N SER A 344 0.85 -22.03 -5.41
CA SER A 344 0.89 -22.15 -3.96
C SER A 344 -0.44 -21.72 -3.34
N ALA A 345 -1.03 -20.62 -3.81
CA ALA A 345 -2.32 -20.13 -3.34
C ALA A 345 -3.47 -21.09 -3.67
N ALA A 346 -3.52 -21.60 -4.92
CA ALA A 346 -4.53 -22.58 -5.33
C ALA A 346 -4.48 -23.85 -4.48
N VAL A 347 -3.28 -24.41 -4.24
CA VAL A 347 -3.12 -25.61 -3.40
C VAL A 347 -3.52 -25.34 -1.94
N MET A 348 -3.21 -24.15 -1.40
CA MET A 348 -3.69 -23.78 -0.06
C MET A 348 -5.21 -23.73 0.01
N ASN A 349 -5.84 -23.14 -0.98
CA ASN A 349 -7.31 -23.06 -1.05
C ASN A 349 -7.94 -24.46 -1.20
N LEU A 350 -7.40 -25.34 -2.05
CA LEU A 350 -7.87 -26.72 -2.18
C LEU A 350 -7.75 -27.50 -0.83
N LYS A 351 -6.65 -27.37 -0.13
CA LYS A 351 -6.48 -27.99 1.20
C LYS A 351 -7.52 -27.49 2.22
N ARG A 352 -7.81 -26.19 2.20
CA ARG A 352 -8.83 -25.58 3.06
C ARG A 352 -10.24 -25.99 2.64
N MET A 353 -10.51 -26.01 1.35
CA MET A 353 -11.78 -26.48 0.81
C MET A 353 -12.09 -27.91 1.26
N ILE A 354 -11.14 -28.84 1.08
CA ILE A 354 -11.31 -30.23 1.57
C ILE A 354 -11.55 -30.27 3.08
N LYS A 355 -10.77 -29.52 3.85
CA LYS A 355 -10.88 -29.52 5.32
C LYS A 355 -12.22 -29.03 5.85
N TYR A 356 -12.87 -28.10 5.16
CA TYR A 356 -14.07 -27.41 5.66
C TYR A 356 -15.37 -27.78 4.92
N THR A 357 -15.30 -28.67 3.91
CA THR A 357 -16.50 -29.17 3.19
C THR A 357 -16.79 -30.63 3.49
N ASP A 358 -15.88 -31.38 4.12
CA ASP A 358 -16.08 -32.71 4.70
C ASP A 358 -16.57 -32.56 6.17
#